data_3ff6b18878f6c4f4019830a3d7c70bc3
#
_entry.id   3ff6b18878f6c4f4019830a3d7c70bc3
#
_cell.length_a   1.000
_cell.length_b   1.000
_cell.length_c   1.000
_cell.angle_alpha   90.00
_cell.angle_beta   90.00
_cell.angle_gamma   90.00
#
_symmetry.space_group_name_H-M   'P 1'
#
loop_
_entity.id
_entity.type
_entity.pdbx_description
1 polymer ?
#
loop_
_entity_poly.entity_id
_entity_poly.type
_entity_poly.pdbx_seq_one_letter_code
_entity_poly.pdbx_strand_id
1 'polypeptide(L)'
;MNRYSSWEYILILFLIGLGLLFALPNIYGKDPSLQVSAARSVEITELTEYQISAALDEAGLSYKNIVLGVGNLTIRFDDEETQLKAQPIVKESLGRNYVVALNLAPATPDWLSKFGAEPMSLGLDLRGGVHFLMEVDMDAAVDKAEERYISELRSFLRENKVRYKTITRNKPNGLLIRFKDDNERNNGQSLIEKNLLDLNAIAPDVNETKFALIITIKDEVLLETRRLALQQNITTLRKRVNELGVAEPVIQRQGLKRVVVQLPGVQDTARAKTILGATATLEFRLVDEEHESQEAVNGRTPAGSKLYYERNGQPILLKKQVMLTGDSIINAASGIDTLTGGPDVTITLDGRGAKRMSRGTRDNVGKRLAVVFMEYKMETIEMNGEFVKEKETIEEVINAAVIQEQLGKRFHITGLDSSEEAKNLALLLRAGALAAPIYIIEERTVGPSLGQDNIDKGFDSVAIGFVLVLIFMAIYYKIFGLFADIALGLNLVLIVAMLSLLQATLTLPGIAGIVLTVGMAVDANVLIFERIREEIRNGNSPQASIHSGYAKAFSTIADANITTLIAALMLFSFGTGPIQGFAITLSLGIISSMFTAIIVTRGLVNFIYGGKNLKKLTI
;
A
#
# COMPACT_ATOMS: atom_id res chain seq x y z
N MET A 1 1.10 35.74 -41.98
CA MET A 1 0.66 34.33 -41.87
C MET A 1 1.88 33.45 -41.60
N ASN A 2 1.73 32.44 -40.80
CA ASN A 2 2.76 31.45 -40.45
C ASN A 2 4.03 32.05 -39.77
N ARG A 3 3.86 32.85 -38.73
CA ARG A 3 4.95 33.29 -37.86
C ARG A 3 4.49 33.17 -36.41
N TYR A 4 5.28 32.52 -35.59
CA TYR A 4 5.14 32.56 -34.13
C TYR A 4 5.82 33.83 -33.62
N SER A 5 5.30 34.36 -32.51
CA SER A 5 5.98 35.40 -31.76
C SER A 5 7.20 34.81 -31.04
N SER A 6 8.19 35.64 -30.73
CA SER A 6 9.37 35.16 -29.98
C SER A 6 9.02 34.50 -28.64
N TRP A 7 7.95 34.93 -28.01
CA TRP A 7 7.43 34.35 -26.80
C TRP A 7 7.00 32.86 -26.96
N GLU A 8 6.35 32.50 -28.08
CA GLU A 8 5.92 31.13 -28.37
C GLU A 8 7.12 30.18 -28.51
N TYR A 9 8.19 30.63 -29.17
CA TYR A 9 9.44 29.86 -29.25
C TYR A 9 10.13 29.72 -27.90
N ILE A 10 10.15 30.78 -27.07
CA ILE A 10 10.70 30.72 -25.72
C ILE A 10 9.92 29.71 -24.85
N LEU A 11 8.59 29.71 -24.94
CA LEU A 11 7.74 28.76 -24.23
C LEU A 11 8.02 27.31 -24.65
N ILE A 12 8.14 27.06 -25.99
CA ILE A 12 8.48 25.73 -26.51
C ILE A 12 9.84 25.27 -25.96
N LEU A 13 10.86 26.12 -26.05
CA LEU A 13 12.21 25.81 -25.57
C LEU A 13 12.24 25.58 -24.06
N PHE A 14 11.48 26.35 -23.29
CA PHE A 14 11.34 26.16 -21.85
C PHE A 14 10.72 24.81 -21.50
N LEU A 15 9.62 24.42 -22.17
CA LEU A 15 8.97 23.12 -21.95
C LEU A 15 9.85 21.95 -22.39
N ILE A 16 10.61 22.10 -23.47
CA ILE A 16 11.62 21.11 -23.89
C ILE A 16 12.73 20.98 -22.84
N GLY A 17 13.27 22.09 -22.37
CA GLY A 17 14.31 22.10 -21.33
C GLY A 17 13.84 21.45 -20.03
N LEU A 18 12.61 21.75 -19.61
CA LEU A 18 11.97 21.12 -18.46
C LEU A 18 11.78 19.62 -18.69
N GLY A 19 11.31 19.23 -19.88
CA GLY A 19 11.15 17.84 -20.27
C GLY A 19 12.48 17.07 -20.22
N LEU A 20 13.55 17.63 -20.77
CA LEU A 20 14.88 17.02 -20.70
C LEU A 20 15.37 16.88 -19.26
N LEU A 21 15.17 17.91 -18.43
CA LEU A 21 15.58 17.90 -17.01
C LEU A 21 14.95 16.73 -16.24
N PHE A 22 13.64 16.50 -16.41
CA PHE A 22 12.93 15.42 -15.71
C PHE A 22 13.04 14.05 -16.39
N ALA A 23 13.40 13.98 -17.66
CA ALA A 23 13.67 12.71 -18.34
C ALA A 23 15.07 12.17 -18.04
N LEU A 24 16.06 13.05 -17.85
CA LEU A 24 17.47 12.71 -17.67
C LEU A 24 17.76 11.71 -16.53
N PRO A 25 17.10 11.76 -15.35
CA PRO A 25 17.34 10.81 -14.26
C PRO A 25 17.18 9.33 -14.65
N ASN A 26 16.32 9.05 -15.64
CA ASN A 26 16.05 7.67 -16.07
C ASN A 26 17.21 7.03 -16.86
N ILE A 27 18.17 7.82 -17.32
CA ILE A 27 19.36 7.32 -18.04
C ILE A 27 20.41 6.76 -17.07
N TYR A 28 20.44 7.26 -15.83
CA TYR A 28 21.48 6.89 -14.86
C TYR A 28 21.23 5.54 -14.17
N GLY A 29 20.01 4.99 -14.24
CA GLY A 29 19.68 3.73 -13.61
C GLY A 29 19.59 3.79 -12.09
N LYS A 30 19.73 2.64 -11.45
CA LYS A 30 19.71 2.49 -9.98
C LYS A 30 20.90 1.66 -9.52
N ASP A 31 21.54 2.06 -8.43
CA ASP A 31 22.60 1.32 -7.78
C ASP A 31 22.04 0.39 -6.72
N PRO A 32 22.55 -0.86 -6.60
CA PRO A 32 22.31 -1.69 -5.43
C PRO A 32 22.70 -0.96 -4.16
N SER A 33 21.82 -0.91 -3.17
CA SER A 33 22.07 -0.12 -1.96
C SER A 33 21.51 -0.76 -0.70
N LEU A 34 22.13 -0.47 0.44
CA LEU A 34 21.59 -0.76 1.76
C LEU A 34 21.02 0.53 2.34
N GLN A 35 19.78 0.47 2.74
CA GLN A 35 19.14 1.55 3.49
C GLN A 35 19.15 1.22 4.96
N VAL A 36 19.81 2.07 5.74
CA VAL A 36 19.84 1.97 7.19
C VAL A 36 18.88 3.00 7.76
N SER A 37 17.96 2.56 8.60
CA SER A 37 16.99 3.41 9.28
C SER A 37 17.09 3.18 10.79
N ALA A 38 16.94 4.23 11.58
CA ALA A 38 16.94 4.10 13.03
C ALA A 38 15.64 3.43 13.50
N ALA A 39 15.76 2.33 14.24
CA ALA A 39 14.65 1.72 14.92
C ALA A 39 14.51 2.32 16.32
N ARG A 40 13.92 3.49 16.51
CA ARG A 40 13.72 4.26 17.77
C ARG A 40 14.80 5.29 18.10
N SER A 41 14.42 6.22 18.95
CA SER A 41 15.17 7.18 19.81
C SER A 41 16.70 7.36 19.61
N VAL A 42 17.26 6.67 18.63
CA VAL A 42 18.65 6.79 18.18
C VAL A 42 18.61 7.57 16.89
N GLU A 43 19.34 8.66 16.84
CA GLU A 43 19.54 9.42 15.60
C GLU A 43 20.65 8.79 14.78
N ILE A 44 20.46 8.76 13.47
CA ILE A 44 21.52 8.39 12.54
C ILE A 44 22.44 9.60 12.43
N THR A 45 23.70 9.41 12.82
CA THR A 45 24.70 10.46 12.91
C THR A 45 25.93 10.09 12.06
N GLU A 46 26.87 11.02 11.91
CA GLU A 46 28.18 10.76 11.29
C GLU A 46 28.94 9.60 11.98
N LEU A 47 28.72 9.37 13.29
CA LEU A 47 29.25 8.20 13.98
C LEU A 47 28.72 6.89 13.43
N THR A 48 27.45 6.85 13.05
CA THR A 48 26.83 5.67 12.42
C THR A 48 27.46 5.41 11.05
N GLU A 49 27.73 6.46 10.27
CA GLU A 49 28.43 6.37 9.00
C GLU A 49 29.84 5.81 9.18
N TYR A 50 30.59 6.33 10.15
CA TYR A 50 31.93 5.85 10.46
C TYR A 50 31.96 4.38 10.90
N GLN A 51 31.02 3.95 11.73
CA GLN A 51 30.90 2.55 12.14
C GLN A 51 30.65 1.60 10.94
N ILE A 52 29.80 2.04 10.01
CA ILE A 52 29.49 1.27 8.80
C ILE A 52 30.71 1.20 7.88
N SER A 53 31.37 2.34 7.61
CA SER A 53 32.55 2.39 6.75
C SER A 53 33.68 1.51 7.30
N ALA A 54 33.96 1.61 8.61
CA ALA A 54 34.97 0.79 9.26
C ALA A 54 34.67 -0.71 9.15
N ALA A 55 33.40 -1.12 9.34
CA ALA A 55 33.01 -2.52 9.24
C ALA A 55 33.10 -3.07 7.81
N LEU A 56 32.76 -2.26 6.81
CA LEU A 56 32.88 -2.64 5.40
C LEU A 56 34.34 -2.72 4.95
N ASP A 57 35.16 -1.77 5.39
CA ASP A 57 36.60 -1.74 5.10
C ASP A 57 37.33 -2.93 5.75
N GLU A 58 36.99 -3.28 7.00
CA GLU A 58 37.53 -4.47 7.69
C GLU A 58 37.15 -5.77 6.97
N ALA A 59 35.95 -5.82 6.40
CA ALA A 59 35.48 -6.96 5.61
C ALA A 59 36.01 -6.98 4.17
N GLY A 60 36.73 -5.93 3.73
CA GLY A 60 37.25 -5.82 2.38
C GLY A 60 36.19 -5.65 1.30
N LEU A 61 35.02 -5.10 1.65
CA LEU A 61 33.92 -4.86 0.71
C LEU A 61 33.94 -3.43 0.20
N SER A 62 34.00 -3.28 -1.13
CA SER A 62 33.95 -1.97 -1.78
C SER A 62 32.53 -1.40 -1.82
N TYR A 63 32.41 -0.12 -1.64
CA TYR A 63 31.15 0.63 -1.79
C TYR A 63 31.40 1.93 -2.56
N LYS A 64 30.38 2.44 -3.29
CA LYS A 64 30.49 3.69 -4.07
C LYS A 64 30.50 4.92 -3.18
N ASN A 65 29.51 5.04 -2.33
CA ASN A 65 29.38 6.14 -1.38
C ASN A 65 28.40 5.76 -0.26
N ILE A 66 28.49 6.54 0.83
CA ILE A 66 27.53 6.53 1.93
C ILE A 66 26.89 7.91 1.97
N VAL A 67 25.56 7.97 1.96
CA VAL A 67 24.81 9.23 1.96
C VAL A 67 23.91 9.28 3.19
N LEU A 68 24.13 10.29 4.02
CA LEU A 68 23.28 10.58 5.19
C LEU A 68 22.07 11.39 4.73
N GLY A 69 20.87 10.82 4.85
CA GLY A 69 19.59 11.46 4.59
C GLY A 69 18.87 11.88 5.88
N VAL A 70 17.68 12.45 5.75
CA VAL A 70 16.84 12.81 6.91
C VAL A 70 16.24 11.54 7.52
N GLY A 71 16.87 11.05 8.61
CA GLY A 71 16.41 9.87 9.34
C GLY A 71 16.76 8.51 8.72
N ASN A 72 17.57 8.49 7.66
CA ASN A 72 18.12 7.28 7.06
C ASN A 72 19.55 7.50 6.56
N LEU A 73 20.26 6.39 6.32
CA LEU A 73 21.57 6.40 5.69
C LEU A 73 21.55 5.36 4.55
N THR A 74 22.06 5.73 3.39
CA THR A 74 22.07 4.89 2.20
C THR A 74 23.51 4.59 1.79
N ILE A 75 23.86 3.30 1.70
CA ILE A 75 25.15 2.80 1.23
C ILE A 75 24.95 2.27 -0.18
N ARG A 76 25.73 2.71 -1.15
CA ARG A 76 25.63 2.28 -2.56
C ARG A 76 26.75 1.34 -2.91
N PHE A 77 26.44 0.31 -3.70
CA PHE A 77 27.39 -0.70 -4.17
C PHE A 77 27.43 -0.73 -5.70
N ASP A 78 28.48 -1.34 -6.25
CA ASP A 78 28.62 -1.51 -7.69
C ASP A 78 27.73 -2.66 -8.23
N ASP A 79 27.53 -3.70 -7.43
CA ASP A 79 26.80 -4.91 -7.80
C ASP A 79 25.96 -5.47 -6.65
N GLU A 80 24.98 -6.31 -6.98
CA GLU A 80 24.06 -6.92 -6.03
C GLU A 80 24.77 -7.97 -5.13
N GLU A 81 25.82 -8.63 -5.62
CA GLU A 81 26.52 -9.65 -4.85
C GLU A 81 27.25 -9.02 -3.65
N THR A 82 27.92 -7.87 -3.88
CA THR A 82 28.58 -7.09 -2.83
C THR A 82 27.55 -6.54 -1.84
N GLN A 83 26.41 -6.06 -2.33
CA GLN A 83 25.29 -5.59 -1.48
C GLN A 83 24.79 -6.70 -0.53
N LEU A 84 24.58 -7.91 -1.05
CA LEU A 84 24.10 -9.05 -0.26
C LEU A 84 25.12 -9.49 0.80
N LYS A 85 26.42 -9.45 0.49
CA LYS A 85 27.49 -9.74 1.45
C LYS A 85 27.63 -8.68 2.53
N ALA A 86 27.41 -7.41 2.17
CA ALA A 86 27.49 -6.28 3.07
C ALA A 86 26.34 -6.22 4.09
N GLN A 87 25.16 -6.69 3.74
CA GLN A 87 23.97 -6.60 4.60
C GLN A 87 24.16 -7.20 6.00
N PRO A 88 24.61 -8.46 6.17
CA PRO A 88 24.83 -9.05 7.49
C PRO A 88 25.90 -8.32 8.27
N ILE A 89 26.97 -7.85 7.64
CA ILE A 89 28.09 -7.13 8.27
C ILE A 89 27.62 -5.79 8.83
N VAL A 90 26.95 -4.99 8.01
CA VAL A 90 26.39 -3.70 8.45
C VAL A 90 25.34 -3.90 9.56
N LYS A 91 24.54 -4.96 9.48
CA LYS A 91 23.55 -5.28 10.50
C LYS A 91 24.19 -5.69 11.83
N GLU A 92 25.30 -6.41 11.80
CA GLU A 92 26.05 -6.82 12.97
C GLU A 92 26.78 -5.65 13.61
N SER A 93 27.45 -4.79 12.82
CA SER A 93 28.17 -3.62 13.31
C SER A 93 27.27 -2.59 14.00
N LEU A 94 26.06 -2.35 13.47
CA LEU A 94 25.12 -1.37 14.01
C LEU A 94 24.24 -1.92 15.14
N GLY A 95 24.16 -3.24 15.28
CA GLY A 95 23.35 -3.88 16.29
C GLY A 95 21.83 -3.70 16.08
N ARG A 96 21.05 -3.89 17.17
CA ARG A 96 19.59 -4.05 17.12
C ARG A 96 18.79 -2.75 16.99
N ASN A 97 19.44 -1.61 17.12
CA ASN A 97 18.78 -0.31 17.09
C ASN A 97 18.60 0.25 15.68
N TYR A 98 19.08 -0.46 14.67
CA TYR A 98 18.99 -0.07 13.27
C TYR A 98 18.37 -1.17 12.42
N VAL A 99 17.60 -0.76 11.43
CA VAL A 99 17.03 -1.63 10.39
C VAL A 99 17.88 -1.46 9.14
N VAL A 100 18.45 -2.56 8.64
CA VAL A 100 19.25 -2.58 7.41
C VAL A 100 18.44 -3.33 6.34
N ALA A 101 17.94 -2.59 5.36
CA ALA A 101 17.12 -3.12 4.27
C ALA A 101 17.87 -3.08 2.94
N LEU A 102 17.70 -4.12 2.12
CA LEU A 102 18.13 -4.12 0.73
C LEU A 102 17.27 -3.12 -0.06
N ASN A 103 17.89 -2.25 -0.82
CA ASN A 103 17.24 -1.26 -1.65
C ASN A 103 17.98 -1.06 -2.98
N LEU A 104 17.36 -0.34 -3.90
CA LEU A 104 17.96 0.17 -5.13
C LEU A 104 17.86 1.70 -5.08
N ALA A 105 19.00 2.39 -4.91
CA ALA A 105 19.03 3.84 -4.87
C ALA A 105 19.19 4.42 -6.28
N PRO A 106 18.50 5.51 -6.66
CA PRO A 106 18.72 6.17 -7.94
C PRO A 106 20.17 6.61 -8.09
N ALA A 107 20.82 6.30 -9.21
CA ALA A 107 22.18 6.75 -9.52
C ALA A 107 22.22 8.19 -10.08
N THR A 108 21.15 8.94 -9.85
CA THR A 108 20.99 10.33 -10.33
C THR A 108 22.02 11.25 -9.69
N PRO A 109 22.71 12.09 -10.48
CA PRO A 109 23.64 13.09 -9.93
C PRO A 109 22.95 14.09 -9.00
N ASP A 110 23.65 14.53 -7.95
CA ASP A 110 23.11 15.42 -6.91
C ASP A 110 22.53 16.74 -7.44
N TRP A 111 23.08 17.28 -8.53
CA TRP A 111 22.55 18.50 -9.10
C TRP A 111 21.14 18.33 -9.71
N LEU A 112 20.80 17.13 -10.25
CA LEU A 112 19.47 16.81 -10.73
C LEU A 112 18.50 16.59 -9.56
N SER A 113 18.92 15.88 -8.54
CA SER A 113 18.13 15.61 -7.33
C SER A 113 17.74 16.90 -6.60
N LYS A 114 18.60 17.93 -6.62
CA LYS A 114 18.30 19.26 -6.05
C LYS A 114 17.13 19.97 -6.73
N PHE A 115 16.83 19.65 -7.99
CA PHE A 115 15.65 20.15 -8.72
C PHE A 115 14.42 19.26 -8.52
N GLY A 116 14.50 18.21 -7.69
CA GLY A 116 13.43 17.25 -7.50
C GLY A 116 13.25 16.32 -8.72
N ALA A 117 14.26 16.22 -9.58
CA ALA A 117 14.22 15.32 -10.73
C ALA A 117 14.69 13.92 -10.30
N GLU A 118 13.73 13.01 -10.16
CA GLU A 118 13.94 11.61 -9.81
C GLU A 118 13.51 10.69 -10.96
N PRO A 119 14.10 9.49 -11.10
CA PRO A 119 13.66 8.54 -12.11
C PRO A 119 12.23 8.05 -11.81
N MET A 120 11.51 7.64 -12.84
CA MET A 120 10.18 7.06 -12.70
C MET A 120 10.23 5.73 -11.93
N SER A 121 9.14 5.41 -11.24
CA SER A 121 8.99 4.14 -10.52
C SER A 121 8.70 2.99 -11.49
N LEU A 122 9.31 1.80 -11.25
CA LEU A 122 9.06 0.59 -12.03
C LEU A 122 8.07 -0.32 -11.30
N GLY A 123 7.08 -0.82 -12.01
CA GLY A 123 6.09 -1.75 -11.49
C GLY A 123 6.66 -3.14 -11.22
N LEU A 124 5.85 -3.97 -10.57
CA LEU A 124 6.18 -5.35 -10.22
C LEU A 124 6.62 -6.19 -11.43
N ASP A 125 5.96 -5.98 -12.58
CA ASP A 125 6.21 -6.71 -13.82
C ASP A 125 7.60 -6.44 -14.42
N LEU A 126 8.22 -5.32 -14.03
CA LEU A 126 9.53 -4.86 -14.52
C LEU A 126 10.63 -5.00 -13.48
N ARG A 127 10.31 -4.88 -12.19
CA ARG A 127 11.28 -4.96 -11.10
C ARG A 127 11.36 -6.35 -10.44
N GLY A 128 10.37 -7.19 -10.70
CA GLY A 128 10.16 -8.41 -9.94
C GLY A 128 9.61 -8.15 -8.55
N GLY A 129 9.29 -9.20 -7.81
CA GLY A 129 8.73 -9.11 -6.47
C GLY A 129 7.46 -9.94 -6.28
N VAL A 130 6.62 -9.59 -5.32
CA VAL A 130 5.45 -10.36 -4.94
C VAL A 130 4.16 -9.56 -5.07
N HIS A 131 3.14 -10.21 -5.61
CA HIS A 131 1.76 -9.72 -5.67
C HIS A 131 0.88 -10.59 -4.80
N PHE A 132 0.19 -9.98 -3.85
CA PHE A 132 -0.86 -10.62 -3.05
C PHE A 132 -2.21 -9.99 -3.36
N LEU A 133 -3.20 -10.83 -3.65
CA LEU A 133 -4.60 -10.44 -3.57
C LEU A 133 -5.16 -10.97 -2.26
N MET A 134 -5.59 -10.06 -1.40
CA MET A 134 -6.05 -10.37 -0.05
C MET A 134 -7.53 -10.04 0.10
N GLU A 135 -8.28 -10.87 0.83
CA GLU A 135 -9.69 -10.65 1.13
C GLU A 135 -9.88 -10.40 2.63
N VAL A 136 -10.61 -9.34 2.96
CA VAL A 136 -10.95 -8.98 4.33
C VAL A 136 -12.23 -9.72 4.75
N ASP A 137 -12.20 -10.35 5.91
CA ASP A 137 -13.36 -10.98 6.54
C ASP A 137 -14.35 -9.91 7.03
N MET A 138 -15.31 -9.58 6.17
CA MET A 138 -16.31 -8.57 6.48
C MET A 138 -17.31 -9.03 7.55
N ASP A 139 -17.52 -10.33 7.69
CA ASP A 139 -18.42 -10.87 8.70
C ASP A 139 -17.77 -10.79 10.09
N ALA A 140 -16.48 -11.04 10.19
CA ALA A 140 -15.72 -10.80 11.42
C ALA A 140 -15.70 -9.31 11.82
N ALA A 141 -15.68 -8.39 10.83
CA ALA A 141 -15.79 -6.96 11.11
C ALA A 141 -17.16 -6.59 11.70
N VAL A 142 -18.24 -7.15 11.16
CA VAL A 142 -19.60 -6.98 11.68
C VAL A 142 -19.73 -7.61 13.06
N ASP A 143 -19.21 -8.81 13.26
CA ASP A 143 -19.16 -9.51 14.54
C ASP A 143 -18.54 -8.65 15.65
N LYS A 144 -17.40 -8.02 15.34
CA LYS A 144 -16.72 -7.11 16.28
C LYS A 144 -17.53 -5.85 16.58
N ALA A 145 -18.25 -5.33 15.58
CA ALA A 145 -19.17 -4.22 15.79
C ALA A 145 -20.36 -4.60 16.69
N GLU A 146 -20.94 -5.78 16.51
CA GLU A 146 -22.01 -6.30 17.37
C GLU A 146 -21.54 -6.45 18.83
N GLU A 147 -20.32 -6.95 19.09
CA GLU A 147 -19.76 -7.02 20.44
C GLU A 147 -19.62 -5.65 21.09
N ARG A 148 -19.20 -4.65 20.30
CA ARG A 148 -19.16 -3.26 20.78
C ARG A 148 -20.55 -2.76 21.16
N TYR A 149 -21.56 -2.98 20.31
CA TYR A 149 -22.94 -2.60 20.61
C TYR A 149 -23.53 -3.36 21.79
N ILE A 150 -23.18 -4.64 22.00
CA ILE A 150 -23.56 -5.37 23.23
C ILE A 150 -23.04 -4.65 24.48
N SER A 151 -21.78 -4.23 24.46
CA SER A 151 -21.15 -3.54 25.58
C SER A 151 -21.78 -2.15 25.82
N GLU A 152 -22.07 -1.45 24.74
CA GLU A 152 -22.72 -0.14 24.76
C GLU A 152 -24.17 -0.24 25.29
N LEU A 153 -24.96 -1.18 24.76
CA LEU A 153 -26.33 -1.45 25.22
C LEU A 153 -26.38 -1.84 26.71
N ARG A 154 -25.42 -2.64 27.18
CA ARG A 154 -25.33 -2.99 28.61
C ARG A 154 -25.11 -1.76 29.49
N SER A 155 -24.21 -0.87 29.10
CA SER A 155 -23.93 0.36 29.82
C SER A 155 -25.12 1.33 29.75
N PHE A 156 -25.65 1.53 28.56
CA PHE A 156 -26.76 2.43 28.28
C PHE A 156 -28.05 2.05 29.06
N LEU A 157 -28.47 0.79 28.98
CA LEU A 157 -29.66 0.30 29.69
C LEU A 157 -29.48 0.38 31.22
N ARG A 158 -28.27 0.11 31.74
CA ARG A 158 -27.96 0.23 33.15
C ARG A 158 -27.99 1.67 33.63
N GLU A 159 -27.43 2.61 32.89
CA GLU A 159 -27.45 4.04 33.21
C GLU A 159 -28.89 4.60 33.24
N ASN A 160 -29.74 4.12 32.35
CA ASN A 160 -31.15 4.50 32.27
C ASN A 160 -32.05 3.64 33.19
N LYS A 161 -31.48 2.81 34.06
CA LYS A 161 -32.16 1.97 35.05
C LYS A 161 -33.18 0.97 34.45
N VAL A 162 -33.02 0.59 33.18
CA VAL A 162 -33.84 -0.45 32.52
C VAL A 162 -33.30 -1.82 32.87
N ARG A 163 -34.17 -2.70 33.40
CA ARG A 163 -33.79 -4.05 33.84
C ARG A 163 -33.94 -5.07 32.70
N TYR A 164 -32.85 -5.66 32.30
CA TYR A 164 -32.81 -6.77 31.32
C TYR A 164 -32.29 -8.06 31.96
N LYS A 165 -32.62 -9.21 31.36
CA LYS A 165 -32.12 -10.54 31.78
C LYS A 165 -30.81 -10.87 31.08
N THR A 166 -30.83 -10.82 29.72
CA THR A 166 -29.68 -11.17 28.89
C THR A 166 -29.61 -10.30 27.65
N ILE A 167 -28.38 -10.05 27.17
CA ILE A 167 -28.09 -9.51 25.85
C ILE A 167 -27.17 -10.52 25.17
N THR A 168 -27.64 -11.15 24.11
CA THR A 168 -26.91 -12.19 23.36
C THR A 168 -26.96 -11.90 21.87
N ARG A 169 -26.03 -12.48 21.12
CA ARG A 169 -26.12 -12.45 19.64
C ARG A 169 -27.30 -13.26 19.14
N ASN A 170 -27.94 -12.78 18.11
CA ASN A 170 -29.01 -13.45 17.37
C ASN A 170 -28.51 -13.73 15.93
N LYS A 171 -28.04 -14.95 15.68
CA LYS A 171 -27.57 -15.33 14.35
C LYS A 171 -28.76 -15.47 13.37
N PRO A 172 -28.63 -15.11 12.05
CA PRO A 172 -27.37 -14.76 11.40
C PRO A 172 -26.89 -13.32 11.66
N ASN A 173 -27.79 -12.38 11.96
CA ASN A 173 -27.39 -10.97 12.18
C ASN A 173 -28.23 -10.35 13.30
N GLY A 174 -27.58 -9.63 14.21
CA GLY A 174 -28.21 -8.82 15.22
C GLY A 174 -28.03 -9.32 16.65
N LEU A 175 -28.75 -8.69 17.57
CA LEU A 175 -28.67 -8.92 19.00
C LEU A 175 -30.06 -9.20 19.57
N LEU A 176 -30.15 -10.07 20.53
CA LEU A 176 -31.38 -10.37 21.26
C LEU A 176 -31.26 -9.87 22.69
N ILE A 177 -32.14 -8.96 23.08
CA ILE A 177 -32.26 -8.48 24.45
C ILE A 177 -33.51 -9.10 25.06
N ARG A 178 -33.39 -9.78 26.19
CA ARG A 178 -34.51 -10.33 26.97
C ARG A 178 -34.74 -9.47 28.19
N PHE A 179 -35.95 -8.99 28.36
CA PHE A 179 -36.38 -8.17 29.52
C PHE A 179 -37.16 -9.00 30.54
N LYS A 180 -37.48 -8.40 31.66
CA LYS A 180 -38.24 -9.02 32.73
C LYS A 180 -39.75 -9.06 32.39
N ASP A 181 -40.26 -7.98 31.86
CA ASP A 181 -41.66 -7.72 31.55
C ASP A 181 -41.84 -6.77 30.36
N ASP A 182 -43.11 -6.55 29.92
CA ASP A 182 -43.44 -5.69 28.80
C ASP A 182 -43.13 -4.21 29.03
N ASN A 183 -43.26 -3.73 30.27
CA ASN A 183 -42.97 -2.33 30.58
C ASN A 183 -41.49 -2.02 30.41
N GLU A 184 -40.61 -2.89 30.92
CA GLU A 184 -39.16 -2.75 30.75
C GLU A 184 -38.75 -2.88 29.30
N ARG A 185 -39.39 -3.80 28.51
CA ARG A 185 -39.16 -3.93 27.07
C ARG A 185 -39.53 -2.66 26.31
N ASN A 186 -40.75 -2.15 26.52
CA ASN A 186 -41.26 -0.97 25.80
C ASN A 186 -40.45 0.28 26.16
N ASN A 187 -40.06 0.44 27.42
CA ASN A 187 -39.18 1.52 27.88
C ASN A 187 -37.80 1.39 27.24
N GLY A 188 -37.22 0.17 27.25
CA GLY A 188 -35.95 -0.12 26.58
C GLY A 188 -35.98 0.16 25.09
N GLN A 189 -37.05 -0.25 24.39
CA GLN A 189 -37.25 0.02 22.96
C GLN A 189 -37.27 1.53 22.67
N SER A 190 -38.11 2.28 23.37
CA SER A 190 -38.24 3.73 23.19
C SER A 190 -36.92 4.48 23.44
N LEU A 191 -36.15 4.06 24.47
CA LEU A 191 -34.86 4.65 24.77
C LEU A 191 -33.81 4.34 23.70
N ILE A 192 -33.77 3.09 23.22
CA ILE A 192 -32.83 2.68 22.16
C ILE A 192 -33.12 3.44 20.85
N GLU A 193 -34.39 3.46 20.41
CA GLU A 193 -34.80 4.14 19.18
C GLU A 193 -34.51 5.66 19.21
N LYS A 194 -34.63 6.28 20.38
CA LYS A 194 -34.40 7.72 20.54
C LYS A 194 -32.93 8.09 20.62
N ASN A 195 -32.09 7.27 21.25
CA ASN A 195 -30.71 7.65 21.60
C ASN A 195 -29.64 6.89 20.79
N LEU A 196 -29.93 5.68 20.29
CA LEU A 196 -29.01 4.86 19.52
C LEU A 196 -29.50 4.77 18.06
N LEU A 197 -29.33 5.87 17.34
CA LEU A 197 -29.86 6.04 15.99
C LEU A 197 -29.30 5.06 14.95
N ASP A 198 -28.20 4.41 15.26
CA ASP A 198 -27.53 3.38 14.43
C ASP A 198 -28.23 2.03 14.46
N LEU A 199 -29.15 1.83 15.41
CA LEU A 199 -29.80 0.57 15.67
C LEU A 199 -31.29 0.62 15.34
N ASN A 200 -31.83 -0.53 14.91
CA ASN A 200 -33.27 -0.76 14.80
C ASN A 200 -33.66 -1.72 15.92
N ALA A 201 -34.76 -1.42 16.63
CA ALA A 201 -35.27 -2.26 17.71
C ALA A 201 -36.66 -2.78 17.33
N ILE A 202 -36.80 -4.09 17.12
CA ILE A 202 -38.03 -4.74 16.67
C ILE A 202 -38.46 -5.77 17.71
N ALA A 203 -39.72 -5.72 18.13
CA ALA A 203 -40.29 -6.76 18.97
C ALA A 203 -40.64 -7.98 18.10
N PRO A 204 -40.17 -9.19 18.43
CA PRO A 204 -40.49 -10.38 17.65
C PRO A 204 -41.95 -10.81 17.87
N ASP A 205 -42.61 -11.23 16.81
CA ASP A 205 -44.01 -11.67 16.81
C ASP A 205 -44.27 -13.06 17.44
N VAL A 206 -43.24 -13.74 17.93
CA VAL A 206 -43.33 -15.16 18.32
C VAL A 206 -43.55 -15.30 19.83
N ASN A 207 -44.52 -16.12 20.20
CA ASN A 207 -44.91 -16.37 21.60
C ASN A 207 -43.81 -16.90 22.53
N GLU A 208 -42.72 -17.47 22.01
CA GLU A 208 -41.59 -17.98 22.79
C GLU A 208 -40.61 -16.90 23.25
N THR A 209 -40.67 -15.70 22.66
CA THR A 209 -39.79 -14.57 22.99
C THR A 209 -40.54 -13.38 23.60
N LYS A 210 -41.50 -13.65 24.43
CA LYS A 210 -42.47 -12.73 25.03
C LYS A 210 -41.78 -11.65 25.80
N PHE A 211 -41.17 -10.83 25.82
CA PHE A 211 -40.40 -9.78 26.46
C PHE A 211 -38.99 -9.62 25.86
N ALA A 212 -38.83 -9.89 24.56
CA ALA A 212 -37.58 -9.70 23.90
C ALA A 212 -37.61 -8.56 22.87
N LEU A 213 -36.46 -8.00 22.57
CA LEU A 213 -36.20 -7.12 21.43
C LEU A 213 -35.10 -7.73 20.56
N ILE A 214 -35.35 -7.72 19.26
CA ILE A 214 -34.30 -7.97 18.26
C ILE A 214 -33.73 -6.62 17.87
N ILE A 215 -32.45 -6.45 18.09
CA ILE A 215 -31.71 -5.24 17.69
C ILE A 215 -30.87 -5.58 16.47
N THR A 216 -31.07 -4.83 15.40
CA THR A 216 -30.26 -4.94 14.19
C THR A 216 -29.53 -3.61 13.93
N ILE A 217 -28.30 -3.71 13.42
CA ILE A 217 -27.55 -2.53 12.97
C ILE A 217 -28.16 -2.12 11.63
N LYS A 218 -28.39 -0.84 11.41
CA LYS A 218 -28.90 -0.32 10.13
C LYS A 218 -27.96 -0.64 8.98
N ASP A 219 -28.51 -0.89 7.80
CA ASP A 219 -27.73 -1.27 6.61
C ASP A 219 -26.68 -0.21 6.23
N GLU A 220 -27.02 1.08 6.37
CA GLU A 220 -26.09 2.18 6.13
C GLU A 220 -24.88 2.12 7.07
N VAL A 221 -25.12 1.82 8.34
CA VAL A 221 -24.09 1.70 9.38
C VAL A 221 -23.25 0.44 9.17
N LEU A 222 -23.87 -0.66 8.73
CA LEU A 222 -23.15 -1.89 8.35
C LEU A 222 -22.21 -1.64 7.16
N LEU A 223 -22.68 -0.91 6.16
CA LEU A 223 -21.88 -0.58 4.98
C LEU A 223 -20.70 0.31 5.36
N GLU A 224 -20.92 1.30 6.22
CA GLU A 224 -19.86 2.18 6.72
C GLU A 224 -18.87 1.40 7.62
N THR A 225 -19.36 0.51 8.47
CA THR A 225 -18.52 -0.38 9.31
C THR A 225 -17.57 -1.22 8.44
N ARG A 226 -18.09 -1.83 7.37
CA ARG A 226 -17.29 -2.61 6.41
C ARG A 226 -16.25 -1.75 5.69
N ARG A 227 -16.66 -0.54 5.27
CA ARG A 227 -15.76 0.42 4.62
C ARG A 227 -14.63 0.88 5.53
N LEU A 228 -14.95 1.21 6.77
CA LEU A 228 -13.96 1.60 7.78
C LEU A 228 -13.00 0.46 8.12
N ALA A 229 -13.49 -0.78 8.27
CA ALA A 229 -12.65 -1.94 8.51
C ALA A 229 -11.65 -2.16 7.36
N LEU A 230 -12.11 -2.06 6.10
CA LEU A 230 -11.24 -2.17 4.93
C LEU A 230 -10.16 -1.07 4.92
N GLN A 231 -10.56 0.18 5.16
CA GLN A 231 -9.63 1.32 5.19
C GLN A 231 -8.60 1.20 6.30
N GLN A 232 -9.01 0.75 7.47
CA GLN A 232 -8.15 0.53 8.61
C GLN A 232 -7.16 -0.61 8.36
N ASN A 233 -7.60 -1.68 7.72
CA ASN A 233 -6.74 -2.78 7.29
C ASN A 233 -5.69 -2.32 6.27
N ILE A 234 -6.07 -1.51 5.28
CA ILE A 234 -5.13 -0.92 4.31
C ILE A 234 -4.06 -0.07 5.03
N THR A 235 -4.48 0.72 6.02
CA THR A 235 -3.55 1.53 6.82
C THR A 235 -2.58 0.66 7.62
N THR A 236 -3.07 -0.42 8.22
CA THR A 236 -2.24 -1.39 8.96
C THR A 236 -1.27 -2.13 8.03
N LEU A 237 -1.75 -2.57 6.85
CA LEU A 237 -0.90 -3.20 5.84
C LEU A 237 0.23 -2.27 5.38
N ARG A 238 -0.06 -0.97 5.15
CA ARG A 238 0.98 0.01 4.82
C ARG A 238 2.05 0.11 5.91
N LYS A 239 1.67 0.17 7.17
CA LYS A 239 2.62 0.19 8.28
C LYS A 239 3.49 -1.07 8.29
N ARG A 240 2.89 -2.25 8.09
CA ARG A 240 3.60 -3.53 8.05
C ARG A 240 4.61 -3.60 6.91
N VAL A 241 4.22 -3.14 5.73
CA VAL A 241 5.10 -3.10 4.55
C VAL A 241 6.24 -2.10 4.74
N ASN A 242 5.97 -0.95 5.35
CA ASN A 242 7.01 0.02 5.69
C ASN A 242 8.02 -0.55 6.71
N GLU A 243 7.55 -1.32 7.69
CA GLU A 243 8.41 -2.01 8.66
C GLU A 243 9.25 -3.13 8.02
N LEU A 244 8.81 -3.68 6.89
CA LEU A 244 9.60 -4.61 6.07
C LEU A 244 10.71 -3.90 5.28
N GLY A 245 10.69 -2.56 5.22
CA GLY A 245 11.63 -1.77 4.44
C GLY A 245 11.41 -1.84 2.93
N VAL A 246 10.21 -2.21 2.48
CA VAL A 246 9.91 -2.29 1.05
C VAL A 246 9.74 -0.89 0.47
N ALA A 247 10.54 -0.58 -0.53
CA ALA A 247 10.42 0.69 -1.24
C ALA A 247 9.25 0.64 -2.24
N GLU A 248 8.47 1.72 -2.28
CA GLU A 248 7.38 1.95 -3.25
C GLU A 248 6.33 0.83 -3.32
N PRO A 249 5.77 0.37 -2.19
CA PRO A 249 4.76 -0.67 -2.22
C PRO A 249 3.44 -0.14 -2.77
N VAL A 250 2.75 -0.94 -3.58
CA VAL A 250 1.40 -0.61 -4.05
C VAL A 250 0.39 -1.31 -3.16
N ILE A 251 -0.41 -0.56 -2.41
CA ILE A 251 -1.48 -1.10 -1.57
C ILE A 251 -2.78 -0.38 -1.94
N GLN A 252 -3.66 -1.09 -2.62
CA GLN A 252 -4.88 -0.54 -3.21
C GLN A 252 -6.10 -1.39 -2.87
N ARG A 253 -7.22 -0.71 -2.69
CA ARG A 253 -8.53 -1.35 -2.57
C ARG A 253 -8.96 -1.93 -3.92
N GLN A 254 -9.48 -3.17 -3.91
CA GLN A 254 -10.11 -3.80 -5.05
C GLN A 254 -11.54 -4.24 -4.70
N GLY A 255 -12.52 -3.53 -5.22
CA GLY A 255 -13.93 -3.78 -4.90
C GLY A 255 -14.28 -3.46 -3.45
N LEU A 256 -15.22 -4.22 -2.86
CA LEU A 256 -15.79 -3.93 -1.54
C LEU A 256 -15.05 -4.61 -0.38
N LYS A 257 -14.33 -5.71 -0.64
CA LYS A 257 -13.73 -6.54 0.42
C LYS A 257 -12.29 -6.99 0.16
N ARG A 258 -11.68 -6.59 -0.97
CA ARG A 258 -10.34 -7.03 -1.34
C ARG A 258 -9.31 -5.90 -1.30
N VAL A 259 -8.07 -6.29 -1.07
CA VAL A 259 -6.90 -5.42 -1.10
C VAL A 259 -5.83 -6.07 -1.95
N VAL A 260 -5.29 -5.34 -2.90
CA VAL A 260 -4.10 -5.71 -3.66
C VAL A 260 -2.88 -5.15 -2.93
N VAL A 261 -1.88 -6.00 -2.71
CA VAL A 261 -0.59 -5.62 -2.14
C VAL A 261 0.50 -6.08 -3.10
N GLN A 262 1.26 -5.14 -3.63
CA GLN A 262 2.41 -5.42 -4.49
C GLN A 262 3.67 -4.93 -3.79
N LEU A 263 4.66 -5.81 -3.72
CA LEU A 263 5.92 -5.59 -3.03
C LEU A 263 7.07 -5.73 -4.04
N PRO A 264 7.42 -4.67 -4.77
CA PRO A 264 8.51 -4.71 -5.73
C PRO A 264 9.85 -5.01 -5.04
N GLY A 265 10.66 -5.87 -5.65
CA GLY A 265 11.99 -6.23 -5.16
C GLY A 265 12.03 -7.18 -3.96
N VAL A 266 10.89 -7.61 -3.43
CA VAL A 266 10.83 -8.59 -2.34
C VAL A 266 11.05 -9.99 -2.90
N GLN A 267 12.08 -10.70 -2.40
CA GLN A 267 12.40 -12.07 -2.77
C GLN A 267 11.90 -13.10 -1.75
N ASP A 268 11.87 -12.74 -0.46
CA ASP A 268 11.36 -13.59 0.62
C ASP A 268 9.85 -13.47 0.74
N THR A 269 9.16 -14.26 -0.06
CA THR A 269 7.69 -14.30 -0.09
C THR A 269 7.10 -14.88 1.19
N ALA A 270 7.78 -15.87 1.80
CA ALA A 270 7.31 -16.53 3.01
C ALA A 270 7.27 -15.56 4.19
N ARG A 271 8.32 -14.77 4.36
CA ARG A 271 8.39 -13.74 5.39
C ARG A 271 7.37 -12.62 5.16
N ALA A 272 7.24 -12.15 3.92
CA ALA A 272 6.23 -11.15 3.56
C ALA A 272 4.81 -11.64 3.88
N LYS A 273 4.50 -12.90 3.51
CA LYS A 273 3.23 -13.57 3.78
C LYS A 273 2.94 -13.67 5.28
N THR A 274 3.92 -14.10 6.06
CA THR A 274 3.79 -14.20 7.51
C THR A 274 3.49 -12.84 8.15
N ILE A 275 4.19 -11.77 7.75
CA ILE A 275 4.01 -10.44 8.34
C ILE A 275 2.70 -9.79 7.90
N LEU A 276 2.34 -9.89 6.62
CA LEU A 276 1.11 -9.29 6.09
C LEU A 276 -0.15 -10.04 6.54
N GLY A 277 -0.10 -11.38 6.51
CA GLY A 277 -1.24 -12.23 6.83
C GLY A 277 -1.48 -12.43 8.32
N ALA A 278 -0.49 -12.14 9.16
CA ALA A 278 -0.64 -12.34 10.59
C ALA A 278 -1.78 -11.49 11.16
N THR A 279 -2.81 -12.15 11.63
CA THR A 279 -3.94 -11.54 12.34
C THR A 279 -3.71 -11.55 13.85
N ALA A 280 -2.43 -11.55 14.24
CA ALA A 280 -2.02 -11.62 15.62
C ALA A 280 -2.45 -10.39 16.41
N THR A 281 -3.09 -10.61 17.53
CA THR A 281 -3.39 -9.60 18.55
C THR A 281 -3.02 -10.12 19.92
N LEU A 282 -2.81 -9.21 20.85
CA LEU A 282 -2.59 -9.57 22.26
C LEU A 282 -3.79 -9.20 23.10
N GLU A 283 -4.11 -10.07 24.04
CA GLU A 283 -5.03 -9.78 25.12
C GLU A 283 -4.35 -9.99 26.45
N PHE A 284 -4.59 -9.06 27.37
CA PHE A 284 -4.11 -9.15 28.75
C PHE A 284 -5.27 -9.56 29.64
N ARG A 285 -5.14 -10.72 30.30
CA ARG A 285 -6.19 -11.32 31.15
C ARG A 285 -5.63 -11.73 32.50
N LEU A 286 -6.42 -11.55 33.55
CA LEU A 286 -6.06 -12.08 34.87
C LEU A 286 -6.21 -13.60 34.90
N VAL A 287 -5.29 -14.25 35.57
CA VAL A 287 -5.40 -15.68 35.90
C VAL A 287 -6.48 -15.86 36.96
N ASP A 288 -7.31 -16.87 36.77
CA ASP A 288 -8.29 -17.29 37.79
C ASP A 288 -7.61 -18.25 38.75
N GLU A 289 -7.15 -17.73 39.88
CA GLU A 289 -6.46 -18.50 40.95
C GLU A 289 -7.44 -19.03 41.98
N GLU A 290 -8.74 -18.71 41.87
CA GLU A 290 -9.79 -19.17 42.80
C GLU A 290 -10.28 -20.59 42.46
N HIS A 291 -10.04 -21.05 41.21
CA HIS A 291 -10.48 -22.36 40.74
C HIS A 291 -9.30 -23.16 40.15
N GLU A 292 -9.35 -24.48 40.32
CA GLU A 292 -8.32 -25.38 39.79
C GLU A 292 -8.49 -25.60 38.29
N SER A 293 -7.39 -25.43 37.51
CA SER A 293 -7.41 -25.63 36.05
C SER A 293 -7.74 -27.07 35.65
N GLN A 294 -7.43 -28.05 36.52
CA GLN A 294 -7.71 -29.46 36.27
C GLN A 294 -9.22 -29.79 36.23
N GLU A 295 -10.04 -29.09 37.00
CA GLU A 295 -11.50 -29.25 36.92
C GLU A 295 -12.06 -28.77 35.59
N ALA A 296 -11.48 -27.71 35.01
CA ALA A 296 -11.89 -27.19 33.74
C ALA A 296 -11.49 -28.11 32.57
N VAL A 297 -10.36 -28.81 32.66
CA VAL A 297 -9.98 -29.88 31.70
C VAL A 297 -11.04 -31.00 31.68
N ASN A 298 -11.60 -31.31 32.84
CA ASN A 298 -12.66 -32.32 33.01
C ASN A 298 -14.07 -31.81 32.64
N GLY A 299 -14.17 -30.64 31.96
CA GLY A 299 -15.41 -30.06 31.46
C GLY A 299 -16.19 -29.17 32.45
N ARG A 300 -15.66 -28.90 33.63
CA ARG A 300 -16.29 -28.01 34.64
C ARG A 300 -15.64 -26.63 34.66
N THR A 301 -15.83 -25.88 33.58
CA THR A 301 -15.28 -24.51 33.49
C THR A 301 -16.18 -23.52 34.23
N PRO A 302 -15.65 -22.71 35.17
CA PRO A 302 -16.42 -21.67 35.88
C PRO A 302 -17.02 -20.64 34.94
N ALA A 303 -18.22 -20.14 35.20
CA ALA A 303 -18.95 -19.25 34.30
C ALA A 303 -18.21 -17.94 33.95
N GLY A 304 -17.30 -17.47 34.82
CA GLY A 304 -16.50 -16.25 34.63
C GLY A 304 -15.14 -16.47 33.97
N SER A 305 -14.75 -17.71 33.68
CA SER A 305 -13.41 -18.08 33.24
C SER A 305 -13.45 -18.92 31.98
N LYS A 306 -12.32 -19.02 31.29
CA LYS A 306 -12.11 -19.83 30.07
C LYS A 306 -10.79 -20.57 30.23
N LEU A 307 -10.76 -21.84 29.79
CA LEU A 307 -9.56 -22.66 29.79
C LEU A 307 -8.68 -22.28 28.60
N TYR A 308 -7.39 -22.12 28.89
CA TYR A 308 -6.32 -21.91 27.93
C TYR A 308 -5.18 -22.90 28.22
N TYR A 309 -4.21 -22.93 27.30
CA TYR A 309 -2.99 -23.72 27.50
C TYR A 309 -1.77 -22.82 27.35
N GLU A 310 -0.81 -23.01 28.26
CA GLU A 310 0.52 -22.42 28.12
C GLU A 310 1.33 -23.18 27.06
N ARG A 311 2.39 -22.60 26.57
CA ARG A 311 3.27 -23.22 25.55
C ARG A 311 3.83 -24.58 25.95
N ASN A 312 4.05 -24.78 27.23
CA ASN A 312 4.48 -26.07 27.80
C ASN A 312 3.36 -27.12 27.86
N GLY A 313 2.16 -26.79 27.36
CA GLY A 313 0.97 -27.65 27.38
C GLY A 313 0.22 -27.67 28.72
N GLN A 314 0.62 -26.88 29.72
CA GLN A 314 -0.07 -26.83 31.00
C GLN A 314 -1.39 -26.05 30.88
N PRO A 315 -2.49 -26.58 31.44
CA PRO A 315 -3.77 -25.89 31.44
C PRO A 315 -3.77 -24.72 32.41
N ILE A 316 -4.29 -23.57 31.99
CA ILE A 316 -4.42 -22.36 32.79
C ILE A 316 -5.83 -21.78 32.63
N LEU A 317 -6.44 -21.39 33.72
CA LEU A 317 -7.73 -20.71 33.74
C LEU A 317 -7.54 -19.20 33.71
N LEU A 318 -8.14 -18.53 32.73
CA LEU A 318 -8.11 -17.07 32.63
C LEU A 318 -9.52 -16.50 32.76
N LYS A 319 -9.63 -15.35 33.42
CA LYS A 319 -10.89 -14.61 33.52
C LYS A 319 -11.34 -14.16 32.13
N LYS A 320 -12.63 -14.32 31.77
CA LYS A 320 -13.18 -13.90 30.48
C LYS A 320 -13.06 -12.41 30.25
N GLN A 321 -12.96 -11.62 31.31
CA GLN A 321 -12.79 -10.18 31.22
C GLN A 321 -11.38 -9.83 30.70
N VAL A 322 -11.32 -9.18 29.53
CA VAL A 322 -10.08 -8.65 28.98
C VAL A 322 -9.73 -7.34 29.69
N MET A 323 -8.55 -7.26 30.25
CA MET A 323 -8.04 -6.05 30.90
C MET A 323 -7.59 -5.03 29.85
N LEU A 324 -6.86 -5.49 28.84
CA LEU A 324 -6.32 -4.67 27.75
C LEU A 324 -6.22 -5.50 26.47
N THR A 325 -6.45 -4.86 25.32
CA THR A 325 -6.25 -5.43 23.98
C THR A 325 -5.09 -4.73 23.27
N GLY A 326 -4.54 -5.37 22.27
CA GLY A 326 -3.43 -4.85 21.46
C GLY A 326 -3.69 -3.50 20.79
N ASP A 327 -4.95 -3.11 20.61
CA ASP A 327 -5.35 -1.82 20.03
C ASP A 327 -4.81 -0.61 20.82
N SER A 328 -4.52 -0.78 22.11
CA SER A 328 -3.96 0.26 22.98
C SER A 328 -2.44 0.36 22.90
N ILE A 329 -1.78 -0.49 22.11
CA ILE A 329 -0.33 -0.49 21.95
C ILE A 329 0.05 0.51 20.86
N ILE A 330 0.85 1.51 21.22
CA ILE A 330 1.35 2.52 20.28
C ILE A 330 2.77 2.24 19.81
N ASN A 331 3.53 1.47 20.58
CA ASN A 331 4.87 1.06 20.22
C ASN A 331 5.23 -0.26 20.91
N ALA A 332 5.99 -1.09 20.20
CA ALA A 332 6.53 -2.34 20.71
C ALA A 332 7.96 -2.54 20.24
N ALA A 333 8.83 -3.10 21.07
CA ALA A 333 10.23 -3.27 20.78
C ALA A 333 10.80 -4.56 21.36
N SER A 334 11.47 -5.31 20.47
CA SER A 334 12.26 -6.45 20.92
C SER A 334 13.53 -6.01 21.63
N GLY A 335 13.88 -6.73 22.69
CA GLY A 335 15.07 -6.52 23.49
C GLY A 335 15.61 -7.83 24.06
N ILE A 336 16.48 -7.68 25.05
CA ILE A 336 16.90 -8.77 25.93
C ILE A 336 16.62 -8.30 27.36
N ASP A 337 15.90 -9.10 28.09
CA ASP A 337 15.67 -8.87 29.51
C ASP A 337 17.00 -8.97 30.29
N THR A 338 17.33 -7.91 31.01
CA THR A 338 18.60 -7.82 31.75
C THR A 338 18.65 -8.75 32.97
N LEU A 339 17.48 -9.22 33.45
CA LEU A 339 17.39 -10.10 34.60
C LEU A 339 17.51 -11.58 34.22
N THR A 340 16.85 -11.98 33.14
CA THR A 340 16.79 -13.39 32.72
C THR A 340 17.75 -13.70 31.58
N GLY A 341 18.29 -12.68 30.88
CA GLY A 341 19.08 -12.85 29.66
C GLY A 341 18.28 -13.34 28.45
N GLY A 342 16.98 -13.55 28.59
CA GLY A 342 16.08 -14.02 27.53
C GLY A 342 15.55 -12.88 26.66
N PRO A 343 14.96 -13.23 25.49
CA PRO A 343 14.33 -12.26 24.62
C PRO A 343 13.09 -11.64 25.29
N ASP A 344 12.94 -10.32 25.13
CA ASP A 344 11.78 -9.58 25.63
C ASP A 344 11.17 -8.67 24.57
N VAL A 345 9.95 -8.22 24.83
CA VAL A 345 9.29 -7.16 24.07
C VAL A 345 8.82 -6.05 25.00
N THR A 346 9.41 -4.89 24.89
CA THR A 346 8.98 -3.68 25.58
C THR A 346 7.75 -3.10 24.91
N ILE A 347 6.66 -2.92 25.65
CA ILE A 347 5.41 -2.35 25.17
C ILE A 347 5.22 -0.93 25.69
N THR A 348 4.72 -0.04 24.83
CA THR A 348 4.30 1.30 25.21
C THR A 348 2.82 1.47 24.84
N LEU A 349 2.00 1.86 25.83
CA LEU A 349 0.56 2.05 25.68
C LEU A 349 0.19 3.50 25.36
N ASP A 350 -0.98 3.67 24.74
CA ASP A 350 -1.65 4.96 24.64
C ASP A 350 -2.14 5.45 26.03
N GLY A 351 -2.66 6.67 26.10
CA GLY A 351 -3.12 7.25 27.36
C GLY A 351 -4.32 6.53 27.99
N ARG A 352 -5.21 5.92 27.16
CA ARG A 352 -6.36 5.17 27.64
C ARG A 352 -5.95 3.78 28.12
N GLY A 353 -5.12 3.10 27.34
CA GLY A 353 -4.54 1.79 27.70
C GLY A 353 -3.72 1.87 28.98
N ALA A 354 -2.86 2.90 29.11
CA ALA A 354 -2.09 3.12 30.31
C ALA A 354 -2.98 3.28 31.57
N LYS A 355 -4.08 4.05 31.46
CA LYS A 355 -5.04 4.20 32.57
C LYS A 355 -5.77 2.90 32.89
N ARG A 356 -6.14 2.09 31.88
CA ARG A 356 -6.78 0.78 32.10
C ARG A 356 -5.81 -0.20 32.74
N MET A 357 -4.60 -0.32 32.20
CA MET A 357 -3.56 -1.20 32.76
C MET A 357 -3.22 -0.82 34.18
N SER A 358 -2.97 0.46 34.45
CA SER A 358 -2.66 0.98 35.77
C SER A 358 -3.77 0.68 36.81
N ARG A 359 -5.04 0.89 36.43
CA ARG A 359 -6.19 0.58 37.32
C ARG A 359 -6.32 -0.93 37.56
N GLY A 360 -6.24 -1.72 36.46
CA GLY A 360 -6.40 -3.17 36.54
C GLY A 360 -5.29 -3.84 37.32
N THR A 361 -4.05 -3.38 37.24
CA THR A 361 -2.91 -3.95 37.95
C THR A 361 -2.82 -3.45 39.38
N ARG A 362 -3.19 -2.20 39.70
CA ARG A 362 -3.21 -1.65 41.05
C ARG A 362 -4.02 -2.50 42.01
N ASP A 363 -5.23 -2.92 41.59
CA ASP A 363 -6.18 -3.65 42.41
C ASP A 363 -5.91 -5.17 42.40
N ASN A 364 -4.88 -5.62 41.66
CA ASN A 364 -4.52 -7.03 41.49
C ASN A 364 -3.01 -7.31 41.64
N VAL A 365 -2.30 -6.49 42.42
CA VAL A 365 -0.90 -6.76 42.80
C VAL A 365 -0.82 -8.10 43.57
N GLY A 366 0.16 -8.93 43.24
CA GLY A 366 0.33 -10.28 43.74
C GLY A 366 -0.40 -11.37 42.99
N LYS A 367 -1.34 -11.03 42.06
CA LYS A 367 -2.01 -12.00 41.18
C LYS A 367 -1.27 -12.11 39.86
N ARG A 368 -1.49 -13.20 39.12
CA ARG A 368 -0.87 -13.40 37.79
C ARG A 368 -1.67 -12.72 36.69
N LEU A 369 -0.94 -12.04 35.79
CA LEU A 369 -1.43 -11.48 34.55
C LEU A 369 -0.92 -12.32 33.38
N ALA A 370 -1.82 -12.87 32.60
CA ALA A 370 -1.50 -13.64 31.40
C ALA A 370 -1.52 -12.76 30.15
N VAL A 371 -0.57 -12.99 29.27
CA VAL A 371 -0.50 -12.43 27.92
C VAL A 371 -0.94 -13.53 26.96
N VAL A 372 -2.11 -13.35 26.36
CA VAL A 372 -2.68 -14.29 25.39
C VAL A 372 -2.40 -13.78 23.99
N PHE A 373 -1.72 -14.57 23.21
CA PHE A 373 -1.55 -14.38 21.79
C PHE A 373 -2.72 -15.01 21.06
N MET A 374 -3.39 -14.22 20.24
CA MET A 374 -4.51 -14.68 19.42
C MET A 374 -4.15 -14.54 17.96
N GLU A 375 -4.16 -15.64 17.23
CA GLU A 375 -3.93 -15.66 15.79
C GLU A 375 -5.12 -16.33 15.09
N TYR A 376 -5.58 -15.74 14.02
CA TYR A 376 -6.62 -16.33 13.17
C TYR A 376 -5.96 -16.89 11.91
N LYS A 377 -6.05 -18.20 11.71
CA LYS A 377 -5.60 -18.88 10.50
C LYS A 377 -6.80 -19.43 9.74
N MET A 378 -6.66 -19.47 8.42
CA MET A 378 -7.58 -20.23 7.57
C MET A 378 -6.89 -21.51 7.17
N GLU A 379 -7.44 -22.63 7.58
CA GLU A 379 -7.03 -23.93 7.07
C GLU A 379 -7.99 -24.38 5.96
N THR A 380 -7.42 -24.96 4.91
CA THR A 380 -8.21 -25.59 3.87
C THR A 380 -8.34 -27.07 4.23
N ILE A 381 -9.50 -27.46 4.72
CA ILE A 381 -9.80 -28.87 5.03
C ILE A 381 -10.65 -29.46 3.92
N GLU A 382 -10.36 -30.72 3.59
CA GLU A 382 -11.17 -31.49 2.66
C GLU A 382 -12.35 -32.11 3.41
N MET A 383 -13.55 -31.61 3.15
CA MET A 383 -14.81 -32.18 3.65
C MET A 383 -15.62 -32.73 2.48
N ASN A 384 -15.89 -34.02 2.50
CA ASN A 384 -16.71 -34.71 1.49
C ASN A 384 -16.23 -34.54 0.03
N GLY A 385 -14.92 -34.40 -0.19
CA GLY A 385 -14.34 -34.17 -1.52
C GLY A 385 -14.36 -32.72 -2.01
N GLU A 386 -14.83 -31.79 -1.17
CA GLU A 386 -14.73 -30.35 -1.42
C GLU A 386 -13.73 -29.71 -0.45
N PHE A 387 -12.91 -28.80 -0.98
CA PHE A 387 -11.98 -28.00 -0.15
C PHE A 387 -12.73 -26.83 0.48
N VAL A 388 -13.03 -26.98 1.78
CA VAL A 388 -13.69 -25.94 2.58
C VAL A 388 -12.63 -25.18 3.39
N LYS A 389 -12.70 -23.85 3.37
CA LYS A 389 -11.84 -23.01 4.22
C LYS A 389 -12.48 -22.88 5.60
N GLU A 390 -11.84 -23.44 6.60
CA GLU A 390 -12.27 -23.31 8.00
C GLU A 390 -11.38 -22.31 8.74
N LYS A 391 -12.00 -21.50 9.59
CA LYS A 391 -11.32 -20.52 10.43
C LYS A 391 -10.86 -21.19 11.71
N GLU A 392 -9.55 -21.34 11.86
CA GLU A 392 -8.92 -21.74 13.11
C GLU A 392 -8.51 -20.51 13.92
N THR A 393 -8.85 -20.51 15.19
CA THR A 393 -8.38 -19.49 16.15
C THR A 393 -7.37 -20.14 17.07
N ILE A 394 -6.11 -19.75 16.92
CA ILE A 394 -5.04 -20.17 17.82
C ILE A 394 -5.00 -19.17 18.96
N GLU A 395 -5.25 -19.68 20.16
CA GLU A 395 -5.20 -18.91 21.42
C GLU A 395 -4.10 -19.51 22.29
N GLU A 396 -2.98 -18.83 22.42
CA GLU A 396 -1.81 -19.31 23.15
C GLU A 396 -1.44 -18.34 24.26
N VAL A 397 -1.18 -18.86 25.46
CA VAL A 397 -0.65 -18.05 26.56
C VAL A 397 0.88 -18.00 26.45
N ILE A 398 1.40 -16.83 26.00
CA ILE A 398 2.85 -16.61 25.90
C ILE A 398 3.50 -16.61 27.27
N ASN A 399 2.89 -15.90 28.22
CA ASN A 399 3.43 -15.73 29.58
C ASN A 399 2.30 -15.44 30.58
N ALA A 400 2.46 -15.92 31.80
CA ALA A 400 1.60 -15.62 32.94
C ALA A 400 2.47 -15.23 34.14
N ALA A 401 2.75 -13.93 34.28
CA ALA A 401 3.65 -13.38 35.27
C ALA A 401 2.91 -12.73 36.45
N VAL A 402 3.48 -12.80 37.64
CA VAL A 402 2.95 -12.11 38.83
C VAL A 402 3.10 -10.60 38.66
N ILE A 403 2.03 -9.87 38.91
CA ILE A 403 2.02 -8.41 38.98
C ILE A 403 2.78 -7.99 40.24
N GLN A 404 4.02 -7.56 40.08
CA GLN A 404 4.86 -7.14 41.21
C GLN A 404 4.48 -5.75 41.71
N GLU A 405 4.13 -4.85 40.78
CA GLU A 405 3.74 -3.48 41.07
C GLU A 405 2.69 -2.99 40.08
N GLN A 406 2.12 -1.84 40.32
CA GLN A 406 1.19 -1.19 39.42
C GLN A 406 1.88 -0.85 38.08
N LEU A 407 1.44 -1.49 37.00
CA LEU A 407 2.01 -1.26 35.65
C LEU A 407 1.58 0.11 35.09
N GLY A 408 2.55 0.79 34.52
CA GLY A 408 2.36 2.11 33.93
C GLY A 408 2.13 2.09 32.42
N LYS A 409 2.62 3.15 31.77
CA LYS A 409 2.56 3.32 30.32
C LYS A 409 3.50 2.36 29.56
N ARG A 410 4.58 1.91 30.19
CA ARG A 410 5.61 1.03 29.61
C ARG A 410 5.83 -0.17 30.49
N PHE A 411 5.89 -1.35 29.90
CA PHE A 411 6.20 -2.61 30.57
C PHE A 411 6.80 -3.61 29.57
N HIS A 412 7.30 -4.75 30.07
CA HIS A 412 7.98 -5.77 29.28
C HIS A 412 7.18 -7.06 29.25
N ILE A 413 7.19 -7.74 28.09
CA ILE A 413 6.72 -9.12 27.95
C ILE A 413 7.97 -9.99 27.81
N THR A 414 8.15 -10.93 28.71
CA THR A 414 9.23 -11.94 28.73
C THR A 414 8.66 -13.32 28.43
N GLY A 415 9.50 -14.35 28.34
CA GLY A 415 9.07 -15.74 28.10
C GLY A 415 8.84 -16.04 26.62
N LEU A 416 9.56 -15.35 25.74
CA LEU A 416 9.59 -15.62 24.30
C LEU A 416 10.70 -16.63 24.01
N ASP A 417 10.46 -17.54 23.02
CA ASP A 417 11.37 -18.65 22.72
C ASP A 417 12.63 -18.21 21.97
N SER A 418 12.53 -17.14 21.16
CA SER A 418 13.66 -16.66 20.37
C SER A 418 13.66 -15.16 20.17
N SER A 419 14.86 -14.61 19.88
CA SER A 419 15.01 -13.20 19.48
C SER A 419 14.28 -12.89 18.17
N GLU A 420 14.09 -13.87 17.28
CA GLU A 420 13.34 -13.70 16.05
C GLU A 420 11.84 -13.57 16.33
N GLU A 421 11.32 -14.40 17.21
CA GLU A 421 9.95 -14.28 17.69
C GLU A 421 9.69 -12.93 18.34
N ALA A 422 10.58 -12.47 19.22
CA ALA A 422 10.47 -11.15 19.84
C ALA A 422 10.45 -10.02 18.80
N LYS A 423 11.27 -10.14 17.73
CA LYS A 423 11.27 -9.17 16.63
C LYS A 423 9.96 -9.20 15.85
N ASN A 424 9.48 -10.38 15.48
CA ASN A 424 8.24 -10.53 14.73
C ASN A 424 7.03 -10.04 15.55
N LEU A 425 6.95 -10.40 16.83
CA LEU A 425 5.92 -9.92 17.74
C LEU A 425 5.96 -8.39 17.89
N ALA A 426 7.14 -7.82 18.13
CA ALA A 426 7.30 -6.37 18.24
C ALA A 426 6.89 -5.64 16.94
N LEU A 427 7.22 -6.19 15.77
CA LEU A 427 6.83 -5.64 14.48
C LEU A 427 5.31 -5.68 14.31
N LEU A 428 4.67 -6.82 14.57
CA LEU A 428 3.21 -6.97 14.47
C LEU A 428 2.46 -6.02 15.40
N LEU A 429 2.93 -5.90 16.64
CA LEU A 429 2.31 -5.00 17.63
C LEU A 429 2.49 -3.52 17.28
N ARG A 430 3.67 -3.14 16.76
CA ARG A 430 3.95 -1.76 16.35
C ARG A 430 3.15 -1.36 15.11
N ALA A 431 3.04 -2.26 14.14
CA ALA A 431 2.23 -2.04 12.95
C ALA A 431 0.73 -1.99 13.24
N GLY A 432 0.30 -2.55 14.37
CA GLY A 432 -1.06 -2.56 14.87
C GLY A 432 -1.88 -3.78 14.43
N ALA A 433 -2.96 -4.02 15.18
CA ALA A 433 -3.90 -5.08 14.87
C ALA A 433 -4.74 -4.75 13.63
N LEU A 434 -5.11 -5.77 12.89
CA LEU A 434 -6.08 -5.66 11.80
C LEU A 434 -7.49 -5.43 12.39
N ALA A 435 -8.26 -4.58 11.75
CA ALA A 435 -9.66 -4.34 12.16
C ALA A 435 -10.52 -5.59 11.97
N ALA A 436 -10.23 -6.34 10.90
CA ALA A 436 -10.80 -7.65 10.61
C ALA A 436 -9.72 -8.56 10.02
N PRO A 437 -9.84 -9.88 10.15
CA PRO A 437 -8.91 -10.83 9.53
C PRO A 437 -8.78 -10.61 8.03
N ILE A 438 -7.59 -10.89 7.49
CA ILE A 438 -7.30 -10.81 6.05
C ILE A 438 -6.72 -12.14 5.61
N TYR A 439 -7.19 -12.63 4.46
CA TYR A 439 -6.75 -13.89 3.87
C TYR A 439 -6.12 -13.65 2.51
N ILE A 440 -5.01 -14.30 2.22
CA ILE A 440 -4.40 -14.30 0.89
C ILE A 440 -5.19 -15.25 0.02
N ILE A 441 -5.83 -14.73 -1.03
CA ILE A 441 -6.60 -15.55 -2.00
C ILE A 441 -5.82 -15.82 -3.27
N GLU A 442 -4.85 -14.96 -3.61
CA GLU A 442 -3.97 -15.14 -4.75
C GLU A 442 -2.57 -14.65 -4.40
N GLU A 443 -1.58 -15.39 -4.83
CA GLU A 443 -0.17 -15.07 -4.69
C GLU A 443 0.52 -15.27 -6.04
N ARG A 444 1.23 -14.23 -6.51
CA ARG A 444 2.07 -14.31 -7.70
C ARG A 444 3.43 -13.75 -7.39
N THR A 445 4.46 -14.50 -7.71
CA THR A 445 5.85 -14.05 -7.59
C THR A 445 6.43 -13.84 -8.98
N VAL A 446 7.02 -12.66 -9.19
CA VAL A 446 7.75 -12.31 -10.41
C VAL A 446 9.22 -12.28 -10.04
N GLY A 447 10.02 -13.17 -10.64
CA GLY A 447 11.47 -13.19 -10.43
C GLY A 447 12.14 -11.94 -11.01
N PRO A 448 13.24 -11.45 -10.40
CA PRO A 448 13.98 -10.29 -10.92
C PRO A 448 14.46 -10.47 -12.37
N SER A 449 14.92 -11.67 -12.72
CA SER A 449 15.35 -12.01 -14.09
C SER A 449 14.22 -11.86 -15.11
N LEU A 450 12.99 -12.25 -14.74
CA LEU A 450 11.82 -12.08 -15.60
C LEU A 450 11.47 -10.60 -15.79
N GLY A 451 11.64 -9.81 -14.74
CA GLY A 451 11.46 -8.35 -14.80
C GLY A 451 12.45 -7.70 -15.76
N GLN A 452 13.72 -8.06 -15.68
CA GLN A 452 14.75 -7.55 -16.59
C GLN A 452 14.49 -7.98 -18.04
N ASP A 453 14.15 -9.24 -18.29
CA ASP A 453 13.76 -9.72 -19.62
C ASP A 453 12.58 -8.93 -20.21
N ASN A 454 11.61 -8.57 -19.38
CA ASN A 454 10.46 -7.76 -19.80
C ASN A 454 10.87 -6.32 -20.15
N ILE A 455 11.81 -5.74 -19.40
CA ILE A 455 12.39 -4.41 -19.72
C ILE A 455 13.09 -4.47 -21.07
N ASP A 456 14.00 -5.42 -21.25
CA ASP A 456 14.81 -5.53 -22.46
C ASP A 456 13.92 -5.74 -23.70
N LYS A 457 13.00 -6.70 -23.65
CA LYS A 457 12.04 -6.94 -24.76
C LYS A 457 11.11 -5.77 -25.01
N GLY A 458 10.67 -5.09 -23.92
CA GLY A 458 9.83 -3.90 -24.04
C GLY A 458 10.57 -2.76 -24.72
N PHE A 459 11.81 -2.51 -24.29
CA PHE A 459 12.65 -1.45 -24.87
C PHE A 459 13.00 -1.72 -26.33
N ASP A 460 13.38 -2.95 -26.66
CA ASP A 460 13.64 -3.37 -28.05
C ASP A 460 12.42 -3.16 -28.92
N SER A 461 11.22 -3.50 -28.45
CA SER A 461 9.97 -3.31 -29.18
C SER A 461 9.68 -1.85 -29.46
N VAL A 462 9.88 -0.97 -28.45
CA VAL A 462 9.75 0.49 -28.62
C VAL A 462 10.78 1.00 -29.63
N ALA A 463 12.05 0.60 -29.52
CA ALA A 463 13.13 1.04 -30.37
C ALA A 463 12.91 0.63 -31.83
N ILE A 464 12.54 -0.63 -32.07
CA ILE A 464 12.26 -1.13 -33.43
C ILE A 464 11.06 -0.38 -34.03
N GLY A 465 9.96 -0.26 -33.27
CA GLY A 465 8.77 0.46 -33.75
C GLY A 465 9.06 1.93 -34.05
N PHE A 466 9.82 2.59 -33.18
CA PHE A 466 10.24 3.98 -33.35
C PHE A 466 11.08 4.17 -34.61
N VAL A 467 12.13 3.35 -34.80
CA VAL A 467 13.00 3.42 -35.98
C VAL A 467 12.22 3.19 -37.28
N LEU A 468 11.32 2.19 -37.32
CA LEU A 468 10.48 1.93 -38.50
C LEU A 468 9.61 3.13 -38.84
N VAL A 469 9.03 3.79 -37.86
CA VAL A 469 8.21 4.98 -38.03
C VAL A 469 9.05 6.15 -38.55
N LEU A 470 10.25 6.41 -38.01
CA LEU A 470 11.16 7.44 -38.46
C LEU A 470 11.53 7.25 -39.95
N ILE A 471 11.89 6.03 -40.33
CA ILE A 471 12.24 5.70 -41.72
C ILE A 471 11.04 5.95 -42.64
N PHE A 472 9.86 5.50 -42.25
CA PHE A 472 8.64 5.70 -43.01
C PHE A 472 8.35 7.19 -43.24
N MET A 473 8.39 8.00 -42.15
CA MET A 473 8.09 9.42 -42.19
C MET A 473 9.12 10.19 -43.03
N ALA A 474 10.41 9.92 -42.86
CA ALA A 474 11.48 10.55 -43.65
C ALA A 474 11.36 10.24 -45.15
N ILE A 475 11.03 9.01 -45.55
CA ILE A 475 10.89 8.61 -46.96
C ILE A 475 9.62 9.20 -47.58
N TYR A 476 8.48 9.08 -46.90
CA TYR A 476 7.17 9.42 -47.47
C TYR A 476 6.89 10.92 -47.45
N TYR A 477 7.22 11.63 -46.33
CA TYR A 477 6.97 13.08 -46.17
C TYR A 477 8.22 13.95 -46.26
N LYS A 478 9.38 13.36 -46.54
CA LYS A 478 10.64 14.07 -46.77
C LYS A 478 10.97 15.07 -45.66
N ILE A 479 11.09 16.39 -45.95
CA ILE A 479 11.44 17.43 -44.98
C ILE A 479 10.36 17.57 -43.89
N PHE A 480 9.08 17.45 -44.23
CA PHE A 480 8.01 17.47 -43.26
C PHE A 480 8.04 16.22 -42.39
N GLY A 481 8.47 15.07 -42.92
CA GLY A 481 8.73 13.86 -42.17
C GLY A 481 9.81 14.08 -41.10
N LEU A 482 10.93 14.75 -41.44
CA LEU A 482 11.96 15.06 -40.44
C LEU A 482 11.45 15.98 -39.32
N PHE A 483 10.51 16.90 -39.58
CA PHE A 483 9.88 17.68 -38.51
C PHE A 483 9.00 16.82 -37.61
N ALA A 484 8.28 15.88 -38.19
CA ALA A 484 7.50 14.92 -37.42
C ALA A 484 8.40 13.99 -36.57
N ASP A 485 9.54 13.57 -37.12
CA ASP A 485 10.52 12.74 -36.44
C ASP A 485 11.10 13.44 -35.18
N ILE A 486 11.46 14.73 -35.35
CA ILE A 486 11.92 15.56 -34.21
C ILE A 486 10.80 15.68 -33.16
N ALA A 487 9.56 15.95 -33.61
CA ALA A 487 8.42 16.07 -32.73
C ALA A 487 8.10 14.75 -32.00
N LEU A 488 8.26 13.62 -32.71
CA LEU A 488 8.06 12.27 -32.14
C LEU A 488 9.12 11.93 -31.07
N GLY A 489 10.41 12.21 -31.36
CA GLY A 489 11.47 12.05 -30.37
C GLY A 489 11.23 12.90 -29.14
N LEU A 490 10.80 14.16 -29.35
CA LEU A 490 10.44 15.04 -28.24
C LEU A 490 9.22 14.56 -27.46
N ASN A 491 8.22 13.99 -28.15
CA ASN A 491 7.06 13.38 -27.51
C ASN A 491 7.46 12.26 -26.54
N LEU A 492 8.37 11.37 -26.95
CA LEU A 492 8.88 10.31 -26.09
C LEU A 492 9.60 10.88 -24.85
N VAL A 493 10.44 11.89 -25.02
CA VAL A 493 11.10 12.58 -23.91
C VAL A 493 10.09 13.19 -22.94
N LEU A 494 9.04 13.85 -23.47
CA LEU A 494 8.00 14.46 -22.63
C LEU A 494 7.17 13.43 -21.88
N ILE A 495 6.87 12.25 -22.47
CA ILE A 495 6.18 11.16 -21.79
C ILE A 495 7.03 10.70 -20.58
N VAL A 496 8.31 10.39 -20.80
CA VAL A 496 9.24 9.97 -19.74
C VAL A 496 9.36 11.05 -18.66
N ALA A 497 9.48 12.32 -19.07
CA ALA A 497 9.55 13.44 -18.13
C ALA A 497 8.29 13.57 -17.26
N MET A 498 7.10 13.44 -17.86
CA MET A 498 5.84 13.51 -17.12
C MET A 498 5.66 12.31 -16.19
N LEU A 499 6.05 11.10 -16.59
CA LEU A 499 6.05 9.92 -15.73
C LEU A 499 6.97 10.12 -14.53
N SER A 500 8.17 10.67 -14.75
CA SER A 500 9.13 10.99 -13.68
C SER A 500 8.63 12.09 -12.76
N LEU A 501 8.07 13.18 -13.31
CA LEU A 501 7.54 14.31 -12.54
C LEU A 501 6.37 13.90 -11.63
N LEU A 502 5.48 13.03 -12.13
CA LEU A 502 4.33 12.52 -11.41
C LEU A 502 4.67 11.32 -10.52
N GLN A 503 5.91 10.84 -10.55
CA GLN A 503 6.33 9.59 -9.90
C GLN A 503 5.37 8.43 -10.22
N ALA A 504 4.92 8.37 -11.48
CA ALA A 504 4.00 7.35 -11.93
C ALA A 504 4.73 6.03 -12.16
N THR A 505 4.08 4.93 -11.78
CA THR A 505 4.67 3.59 -11.90
C THR A 505 4.55 3.07 -13.33
N LEU A 506 5.69 2.87 -14.01
CA LEU A 506 5.75 2.23 -15.32
C LEU A 506 5.56 0.71 -15.15
N THR A 507 4.59 0.15 -15.86
CA THR A 507 4.28 -1.29 -15.90
C THR A 507 4.52 -1.84 -17.31
N LEU A 508 4.54 -3.18 -17.48
CA LEU A 508 4.67 -3.78 -18.80
C LEU A 508 3.54 -3.32 -19.77
N PRO A 509 2.26 -3.31 -19.39
CA PRO A 509 1.21 -2.67 -20.18
C PRO A 509 1.45 -1.16 -20.39
N GLY A 510 2.09 -0.47 -19.43
CA GLY A 510 2.49 0.93 -19.60
C GLY A 510 3.48 1.13 -20.74
N ILE A 511 4.46 0.23 -20.91
CA ILE A 511 5.37 0.22 -22.07
C ILE A 511 4.57 0.02 -23.36
N ALA A 512 3.60 -0.91 -23.38
CA ALA A 512 2.71 -1.08 -24.53
C ALA A 512 1.91 0.21 -24.84
N GLY A 513 1.52 0.96 -23.80
CA GLY A 513 0.90 2.29 -23.93
C GLY A 513 1.83 3.31 -24.61
N ILE A 514 3.12 3.29 -24.29
CA ILE A 514 4.13 4.14 -24.96
C ILE A 514 4.23 3.78 -26.45
N VAL A 515 4.34 2.48 -26.78
CA VAL A 515 4.38 2.01 -28.18
C VAL A 515 3.15 2.47 -28.97
N LEU A 516 1.97 2.30 -28.37
CA LEU A 516 0.71 2.76 -28.98
C LEU A 516 0.71 4.27 -29.21
N THR A 517 1.20 5.03 -28.23
CA THR A 517 1.27 6.50 -28.32
C THR A 517 2.23 6.97 -29.39
N VAL A 518 3.35 6.28 -29.61
CA VAL A 518 4.27 6.55 -30.73
C VAL A 518 3.51 6.49 -32.07
N GLY A 519 2.68 5.45 -32.28
CA GLY A 519 1.83 5.34 -33.46
C GLY A 519 0.83 6.48 -33.59
N MET A 520 0.11 6.82 -32.53
CA MET A 520 -0.88 7.90 -32.52
C MET A 520 -0.26 9.30 -32.69
N ALA A 521 0.95 9.52 -32.17
CA ALA A 521 1.65 10.80 -32.31
C ALA A 521 2.02 11.09 -33.75
N VAL A 522 2.34 10.06 -34.54
CA VAL A 522 2.62 10.18 -35.98
C VAL A 522 1.34 10.44 -36.77
N ASP A 523 0.22 9.79 -36.39
CA ASP A 523 -1.06 9.95 -37.11
C ASP A 523 -1.53 11.41 -37.14
N ALA A 524 -1.37 12.15 -36.06
CA ALA A 524 -1.68 13.57 -36.00
C ALA A 524 -0.86 14.38 -37.02
N ASN A 525 0.44 14.10 -37.18
CA ASN A 525 1.30 14.74 -38.14
C ASN A 525 0.92 14.34 -39.58
N VAL A 526 0.62 13.07 -39.82
CA VAL A 526 0.13 12.55 -41.10
C VAL A 526 -1.14 13.29 -41.56
N LEU A 527 -2.13 13.41 -40.65
CA LEU A 527 -3.37 14.15 -40.94
C LEU A 527 -3.11 15.61 -41.33
N ILE A 528 -2.20 16.29 -40.60
CA ILE A 528 -1.81 17.67 -40.95
C ILE A 528 -1.15 17.72 -42.33
N PHE A 529 -0.22 16.83 -42.62
CA PHE A 529 0.53 16.84 -43.87
C PHE A 529 -0.33 16.48 -45.08
N GLU A 530 -1.20 15.48 -44.95
CA GLU A 530 -2.15 15.16 -46.01
C GLU A 530 -3.15 16.30 -46.25
N ARG A 531 -3.57 17.00 -45.20
CA ARG A 531 -4.42 18.19 -45.38
C ARG A 531 -3.67 19.33 -46.08
N ILE A 532 -2.39 19.54 -45.78
CA ILE A 532 -1.56 20.51 -46.51
C ILE A 532 -1.44 20.10 -47.99
N ARG A 533 -1.21 18.81 -48.31
CA ARG A 533 -1.17 18.30 -49.70
C ARG A 533 -2.49 18.53 -50.43
N GLU A 534 -3.61 18.31 -49.77
CA GLU A 534 -4.94 18.54 -50.31
C GLU A 534 -5.15 20.04 -50.66
N GLU A 535 -4.79 20.94 -49.73
CA GLU A 535 -4.89 22.40 -49.97
C GLU A 535 -4.01 22.86 -51.11
N ILE A 536 -2.83 22.26 -51.32
CA ILE A 536 -1.96 22.52 -52.49
C ILE A 536 -2.63 22.05 -53.78
N ARG A 537 -3.24 20.84 -53.77
CA ARG A 537 -3.97 20.32 -54.96
C ARG A 537 -5.17 21.20 -55.30
N ASN A 538 -5.79 21.83 -54.33
CA ASN A 538 -6.89 22.78 -54.51
C ASN A 538 -6.43 24.14 -55.04
N GLY A 539 -5.13 24.32 -55.36
CA GLY A 539 -4.58 25.54 -55.96
C GLY A 539 -4.20 26.64 -54.98
N ASN A 540 -4.22 26.38 -53.69
CA ASN A 540 -3.82 27.34 -52.67
C ASN A 540 -2.30 27.58 -52.69
N SER A 541 -1.88 28.80 -52.35
CA SER A 541 -0.45 29.08 -52.21
C SER A 541 0.20 28.25 -51.10
N PRO A 542 1.50 27.92 -51.17
CA PRO A 542 2.19 27.14 -50.15
C PRO A 542 1.98 27.64 -48.72
N GLN A 543 2.01 28.94 -48.49
CA GLN A 543 1.80 29.56 -47.20
C GLN A 543 0.34 29.44 -46.70
N ALA A 544 -0.62 29.60 -47.63
CA ALA A 544 -2.04 29.41 -47.28
C ALA A 544 -2.35 27.94 -47.00
N SER A 545 -1.74 27.00 -47.76
CA SER A 545 -1.91 25.56 -47.57
C SER A 545 -1.38 25.09 -46.21
N ILE A 546 -0.23 25.59 -45.73
CA ILE A 546 0.29 25.31 -44.41
C ILE A 546 -0.71 25.81 -43.33
N HIS A 547 -1.16 27.06 -43.45
CA HIS A 547 -2.10 27.63 -42.47
C HIS A 547 -3.42 26.87 -42.41
N SER A 548 -4.04 26.62 -43.57
CA SER A 548 -5.32 25.92 -43.65
C SER A 548 -5.22 24.45 -43.25
N GLY A 549 -4.09 23.79 -43.58
CA GLY A 549 -3.83 22.41 -43.20
C GLY A 549 -3.84 22.21 -41.69
N TYR A 550 -3.08 23.04 -40.97
CA TYR A 550 -3.08 23.00 -39.51
C TYR A 550 -4.45 23.37 -38.90
N ALA A 551 -5.13 24.40 -39.43
CA ALA A 551 -6.41 24.86 -38.92
C ALA A 551 -7.53 23.81 -39.12
N LYS A 552 -7.57 23.16 -40.29
CA LYS A 552 -8.60 22.16 -40.61
C LYS A 552 -8.34 20.79 -39.96
N ALA A 553 -7.07 20.39 -39.84
CA ALA A 553 -6.71 19.14 -39.17
C ALA A 553 -6.94 19.19 -37.64
N PHE A 554 -6.85 20.40 -37.06
CA PHE A 554 -6.96 20.56 -35.58
C PHE A 554 -8.24 19.98 -35.01
N SER A 555 -9.42 20.24 -35.59
CA SER A 555 -10.68 19.73 -35.07
C SER A 555 -10.72 18.19 -35.07
N THR A 556 -10.29 17.57 -36.17
CA THR A 556 -10.28 16.11 -36.30
C THR A 556 -9.31 15.47 -35.30
N ILE A 557 -8.11 16.06 -35.13
CA ILE A 557 -7.11 15.59 -34.17
C ILE A 557 -7.63 15.74 -32.73
N ALA A 558 -8.24 16.89 -32.41
CA ALA A 558 -8.79 17.15 -31.09
C ALA A 558 -9.92 16.18 -30.77
N ASP A 559 -10.88 15.97 -31.67
CA ASP A 559 -12.01 15.08 -31.47
C ASP A 559 -11.57 13.62 -31.22
N ALA A 560 -10.64 13.10 -32.04
CA ALA A 560 -10.12 11.75 -31.89
C ALA A 560 -9.35 11.57 -30.56
N ASN A 561 -8.49 12.54 -30.23
CA ASN A 561 -7.67 12.47 -29.02
C ASN A 561 -8.49 12.67 -27.74
N ILE A 562 -9.49 13.56 -27.72
CA ILE A 562 -10.39 13.76 -26.58
C ILE A 562 -11.19 12.48 -26.30
N THR A 563 -11.72 11.83 -27.34
CA THR A 563 -12.45 10.56 -27.18
C THR A 563 -11.58 9.46 -26.56
N THR A 564 -10.33 9.34 -27.07
CA THR A 564 -9.37 8.35 -26.52
C THR A 564 -8.92 8.71 -25.11
N LEU A 565 -8.75 10.01 -24.81
CA LEU A 565 -8.42 10.48 -23.46
C LEU A 565 -9.53 10.16 -22.45
N ILE A 566 -10.80 10.32 -22.84
CA ILE A 566 -11.94 9.94 -21.98
C ILE A 566 -11.89 8.43 -21.68
N ALA A 567 -11.64 7.59 -22.69
CA ALA A 567 -11.49 6.15 -22.48
C ALA A 567 -10.31 5.83 -21.54
N ALA A 568 -9.16 6.50 -21.72
CA ALA A 568 -8.00 6.32 -20.85
C ALA A 568 -8.29 6.76 -19.41
N LEU A 569 -9.00 7.87 -19.17
CA LEU A 569 -9.40 8.32 -17.85
C LEU A 569 -10.39 7.35 -17.18
N MET A 570 -11.29 6.72 -17.95
CA MET A 570 -12.16 5.65 -17.43
C MET A 570 -11.34 4.42 -17.03
N LEU A 571 -10.38 4.00 -17.86
CA LEU A 571 -9.47 2.91 -17.50
C LEU A 571 -8.63 3.23 -16.26
N PHE A 572 -8.21 4.48 -16.08
CA PHE A 572 -7.51 4.92 -14.88
C PHE A 572 -8.40 4.83 -13.62
N SER A 573 -9.65 5.26 -13.73
CA SER A 573 -10.59 5.32 -12.60
C SER A 573 -11.06 3.94 -12.13
N PHE A 574 -11.26 3.00 -13.05
CA PHE A 574 -11.78 1.65 -12.78
C PHE A 574 -10.72 0.56 -12.87
N GLY A 575 -9.57 0.85 -13.46
CA GLY A 575 -8.46 -0.09 -13.61
C GLY A 575 -7.72 -0.34 -12.30
N THR A 576 -7.02 -1.46 -12.25
CA THR A 576 -6.15 -1.84 -11.14
C THR A 576 -4.73 -2.08 -11.63
N GLY A 577 -3.72 -1.73 -10.83
CA GLY A 577 -2.32 -2.05 -11.07
C GLY A 577 -1.85 -1.84 -12.52
N PRO A 578 -1.61 -2.92 -13.27
CA PRO A 578 -1.08 -2.83 -14.64
C PRO A 578 -1.97 -2.04 -15.62
N ILE A 579 -3.30 -2.16 -15.51
CA ILE A 579 -4.26 -1.42 -16.35
C ILE A 579 -4.18 0.08 -16.07
N GLN A 580 -4.01 0.45 -14.80
CA GLN A 580 -3.86 1.85 -14.39
C GLN A 580 -2.56 2.44 -14.93
N GLY A 581 -1.45 1.67 -14.92
CA GLY A 581 -0.19 2.07 -15.54
C GLY A 581 -0.33 2.33 -17.04
N PHE A 582 -1.01 1.44 -17.77
CA PHE A 582 -1.34 1.65 -19.18
C PHE A 582 -2.16 2.92 -19.40
N ALA A 583 -3.19 3.15 -18.58
CA ALA A 583 -4.07 4.31 -18.71
C ALA A 583 -3.33 5.64 -18.48
N ILE A 584 -2.41 5.67 -17.52
CA ILE A 584 -1.58 6.85 -17.24
C ILE A 584 -0.67 7.14 -18.44
N THR A 585 0.09 6.15 -18.93
CA THR A 585 1.01 6.34 -20.06
C THR A 585 0.27 6.76 -21.32
N LEU A 586 -0.89 6.17 -21.59
CA LEU A 586 -1.75 6.55 -22.72
C LEU A 586 -2.26 7.99 -22.56
N SER A 587 -2.75 8.39 -21.39
CA SER A 587 -3.26 9.75 -21.15
C SER A 587 -2.16 10.80 -21.35
N LEU A 588 -1.00 10.58 -20.72
CA LEU A 588 0.15 11.47 -20.86
C LEU A 588 0.66 11.53 -22.28
N GLY A 589 0.67 10.38 -22.96
CA GLY A 589 1.07 10.28 -24.36
C GLY A 589 0.14 11.04 -25.30
N ILE A 590 -1.17 11.00 -25.11
CA ILE A 590 -2.14 11.78 -25.87
C ILE A 590 -1.91 13.28 -25.67
N ILE A 591 -1.75 13.73 -24.42
CA ILE A 591 -1.52 15.15 -24.12
C ILE A 591 -0.22 15.65 -24.76
N SER A 592 0.88 14.88 -24.62
CA SER A 592 2.18 15.24 -25.19
C SER A 592 2.17 15.19 -26.71
N SER A 593 1.49 14.21 -27.34
CA SER A 593 1.40 14.10 -28.79
C SER A 593 0.63 15.27 -29.42
N MET A 594 -0.47 15.69 -28.80
CA MET A 594 -1.19 16.89 -29.25
C MET A 594 -0.32 18.14 -29.19
N PHE A 595 0.43 18.31 -28.07
CA PHE A 595 1.36 19.42 -27.93
C PHE A 595 2.46 19.38 -29.00
N THR A 596 3.11 18.25 -29.22
CA THR A 596 4.22 18.13 -30.14
C THR A 596 3.76 18.24 -31.61
N ALA A 597 2.65 17.61 -31.98
CA ALA A 597 2.13 17.67 -33.36
C ALA A 597 1.56 19.04 -33.72
N ILE A 598 0.83 19.71 -32.82
CA ILE A 598 0.13 20.95 -33.13
C ILE A 598 1.05 22.17 -32.93
N ILE A 599 1.81 22.20 -31.82
CA ILE A 599 2.58 23.38 -31.42
C ILE A 599 4.03 23.27 -31.92
N VAL A 600 4.71 22.17 -31.56
CA VAL A 600 6.15 22.02 -31.87
C VAL A 600 6.38 21.86 -33.37
N THR A 601 5.66 20.94 -34.04
CA THR A 601 5.81 20.73 -35.49
C THR A 601 5.47 22.01 -36.28
N ARG A 602 4.40 22.70 -35.86
CA ARG A 602 4.06 24.00 -36.48
C ARG A 602 5.13 25.05 -36.21
N GLY A 603 5.74 25.05 -35.03
CA GLY A 603 6.87 25.90 -34.68
C GLY A 603 8.07 25.68 -35.63
N LEU A 604 8.44 24.41 -35.86
CA LEU A 604 9.52 24.01 -36.77
C LEU A 604 9.21 24.42 -38.22
N VAL A 605 8.00 24.15 -38.70
CA VAL A 605 7.55 24.55 -40.05
C VAL A 605 7.58 26.07 -40.19
N ASN A 606 7.09 26.82 -39.21
CA ASN A 606 7.11 28.28 -39.24
C ASN A 606 8.53 28.86 -39.14
N PHE A 607 9.43 28.22 -38.40
CA PHE A 607 10.84 28.64 -38.32
C PHE A 607 11.57 28.52 -39.64
N ILE A 608 11.35 27.42 -40.39
CA ILE A 608 12.05 27.15 -41.66
C ILE A 608 11.37 27.83 -42.85
N TYR A 609 10.05 27.78 -42.91
CA TYR A 609 9.27 28.24 -44.05
C TYR A 609 8.53 29.57 -43.81
N GLY A 610 8.42 30.02 -42.58
CA GLY A 610 7.66 31.23 -42.21
C GLY A 610 8.20 32.50 -42.87
N GLY A 611 7.31 33.26 -43.50
CA GLY A 611 7.62 34.54 -44.13
C GLY A 611 8.44 34.48 -45.41
N LYS A 612 8.71 33.29 -45.98
CA LYS A 612 9.43 33.11 -47.23
C LYS A 612 8.46 32.96 -48.39
N ASN A 613 8.83 33.52 -49.56
CA ASN A 613 8.10 33.31 -50.83
C ASN A 613 8.45 31.92 -51.39
N LEU A 614 7.63 30.92 -51.05
CA LEU A 614 7.84 29.55 -51.49
C LEU A 614 7.17 29.29 -52.83
N LYS A 615 7.91 28.73 -53.78
CA LYS A 615 7.37 28.30 -55.08
C LYS A 615 6.82 26.86 -55.04
N LYS A 616 7.41 25.99 -54.21
CA LYS A 616 6.99 24.60 -53.98
C LYS A 616 7.27 24.20 -52.52
N LEU A 617 6.45 23.30 -51.96
CA LEU A 617 6.72 22.61 -50.72
C LEU A 617 7.24 21.20 -51.01
N THR A 618 8.25 20.78 -50.27
CA THR A 618 8.78 19.40 -50.31
C THR A 618 8.09 18.57 -49.25
N ILE A 619 6.88 18.11 -49.52
CA ILE A 619 6.02 17.32 -48.67
C ILE A 619 5.58 16.05 -49.39
#